data_8e7b5f0e89149d072910508240d045bb
#
_entry.id   8e7b5f0e89149d072910508240d045bb
#
_cell.length_a   1.000
_cell.length_b   1.000
_cell.length_c   1.000
_cell.angle_alpha   90.00
_cell.angle_beta   90.00
_cell.angle_gamma   90.00
#
_symmetry.space_group_name_H-M   'P 1'
#
loop_
_entity.id
_entity.type
_entity.pdbx_description
1 polymer ?
#
loop_
_entity_poly.entity_id
_entity_poly.type
_entity_poly.pdbx_seq_one_letter_code
_entity_poly.pdbx_strand_id
1 'polypeptide(L)'
;MCIRDSGSTVTVEPGARGAATVTAAAGSLRASATFEIPAAPTSITIKQEGKNTPLTALHIAGGSKTDLTATAWYYGNQVYSADESFEWAVTGEIGAIDESGVFTAAKTGTDLTGTITASYGETSFTLRVTVGSSQPFADTKGHWAESYITDLYYAGTLQGSTKDGKLYYRPDASMTRQEFIVAMMRYLGTDLSAYQTVSLPFADSSSIADWAKSAMQAAYSLGYLTGSKTNGQLLAKPGATISRQEAMTILSRTKDFPEADLNTLSAFSDSGKIADWAKTALAQMAQQKIISGSKGKLNPTGKVTRAEVAKMLYMLSEL
;
A
#
# COMPACT_ATOMS: atom_id res chain seq x y z
N MET A 1 22.62 -6.96 33.23
CA MET A 1 21.49 -7.56 32.49
C MET A 1 20.43 -7.96 33.51
N CYS A 2 19.31 -7.26 33.55
CA CYS A 2 18.20 -7.64 34.42
C CYS A 2 17.29 -8.60 33.67
N ILE A 3 17.20 -9.83 34.13
CA ILE A 3 16.22 -10.82 33.66
C ILE A 3 15.03 -10.71 34.62
N ARG A 4 13.86 -10.34 34.12
CA ARG A 4 12.60 -10.45 34.86
C ARG A 4 11.94 -11.76 34.46
N ASP A 5 11.70 -12.60 35.44
CA ASP A 5 10.88 -13.79 35.30
C ASP A 5 9.40 -13.38 35.41
N SER A 6 8.65 -13.53 34.33
CA SER A 6 7.19 -13.42 34.34
C SER A 6 6.60 -14.70 33.74
N GLY A 7 6.65 -15.78 34.48
CA GLY A 7 6.24 -17.10 33.99
C GLY A 7 7.31 -17.76 33.14
N SER A 8 7.04 -18.10 31.88
CA SER A 8 7.95 -18.82 31.00
C SER A 8 8.67 -17.95 29.96
N THR A 9 8.59 -16.63 30.06
CA THR A 9 9.14 -15.72 29.07
C THR A 9 10.38 -14.99 29.59
N VAL A 10 11.48 -15.04 28.84
CA VAL A 10 12.69 -14.24 29.09
C VAL A 10 12.73 -13.12 28.06
N THR A 11 12.80 -11.89 28.56
CA THR A 11 12.96 -10.70 27.71
C THR A 11 14.39 -10.22 27.77
N VAL A 12 15.05 -10.07 26.66
CA VAL A 12 16.37 -9.48 26.53
C VAL A 12 16.20 -7.98 26.23
N GLU A 13 16.95 -7.14 26.94
CA GLU A 13 16.89 -5.70 26.69
C GLU A 13 17.44 -5.35 25.30
N PRO A 14 16.84 -4.35 24.64
CA PRO A 14 17.33 -3.83 23.40
C PRO A 14 18.83 -3.44 23.50
N GLY A 15 19.60 -3.76 22.44
CA GLY A 15 21.04 -3.46 22.41
C GLY A 15 21.96 -4.44 23.15
N ALA A 16 21.42 -5.43 23.90
CA ALA A 16 22.25 -6.44 24.56
C ALA A 16 23.01 -7.30 23.54
N ARG A 17 24.27 -7.57 23.83
CA ARG A 17 25.17 -8.40 23.00
C ARG A 17 25.88 -9.40 23.89
N GLY A 18 26.35 -10.52 23.29
CA GLY A 18 27.08 -11.57 23.98
C GLY A 18 26.24 -12.74 24.46
N ALA A 19 26.87 -13.61 25.27
CA ALA A 19 26.17 -14.80 25.77
C ALA A 19 25.36 -14.52 27.02
N ALA A 20 24.15 -15.07 27.07
CA ALA A 20 23.26 -15.06 28.23
C ALA A 20 22.81 -16.47 28.57
N THR A 21 22.91 -16.86 29.84
CA THR A 21 22.44 -18.16 30.30
C THR A 21 21.17 -17.96 31.16
N VAL A 22 20.11 -18.64 30.80
CA VAL A 22 18.88 -18.70 31.58
C VAL A 22 18.83 -20.05 32.29
N THR A 23 18.63 -20.01 33.61
CA THR A 23 18.49 -21.22 34.40
C THR A 23 17.09 -21.27 35.02
N ALA A 24 16.37 -22.36 34.72
CA ALA A 24 15.12 -22.70 35.38
C ALA A 24 15.44 -23.63 36.59
N ALA A 25 14.79 -23.40 37.72
CA ALA A 25 14.95 -24.22 38.93
C ALA A 25 13.58 -24.59 39.52
N ALA A 26 13.42 -25.86 39.86
CA ALA A 26 12.26 -26.40 40.58
C ALA A 26 12.75 -27.31 41.71
N GLY A 27 12.77 -26.79 42.94
CA GLY A 27 13.41 -27.49 44.07
C GLY A 27 14.91 -27.67 43.84
N SER A 28 15.39 -28.92 43.86
CA SER A 28 16.79 -29.30 43.58
C SER A 28 17.10 -29.48 42.11
N LEU A 29 16.07 -29.51 41.23
CA LEU A 29 16.25 -29.67 39.81
C LEU A 29 16.59 -28.33 39.17
N ARG A 30 17.57 -28.35 38.29
CA ARG A 30 18.00 -27.19 37.50
C ARG A 30 18.20 -27.57 36.03
N ALA A 31 17.76 -26.68 35.13
CA ALA A 31 18.05 -26.76 33.70
C ALA A 31 18.52 -25.40 33.21
N SER A 32 19.54 -25.34 32.39
CA SER A 32 20.09 -24.10 31.86
C SER A 32 20.15 -24.13 30.33
N ALA A 33 19.81 -23.02 29.70
CA ALA A 33 20.00 -22.80 28.28
C ALA A 33 20.82 -21.51 28.09
N THR A 34 21.82 -21.58 27.22
CA THR A 34 22.66 -20.41 26.85
C THR A 34 22.27 -19.96 25.47
N PHE A 35 22.05 -18.66 25.32
CA PHE A 35 21.87 -18.02 24.01
C PHE A 35 23.00 -17.04 23.78
N GLU A 36 23.38 -16.92 22.53
CA GLU A 36 24.34 -15.93 22.11
C GLU A 36 23.64 -14.89 21.23
N ILE A 37 23.79 -13.61 21.59
CA ILE A 37 23.33 -12.49 20.78
C ILE A 37 24.54 -11.99 20.02
N PRO A 38 24.58 -12.15 18.67
CA PRO A 38 25.75 -11.81 17.88
C PRO A 38 26.05 -10.31 17.96
N ALA A 39 27.34 -9.98 17.83
CA ALA A 39 27.81 -8.59 17.81
C ALA A 39 27.37 -7.82 16.56
N ALA A 40 27.11 -8.53 15.46
CA ALA A 40 26.68 -7.96 14.21
C ALA A 40 25.35 -8.61 13.76
N PRO A 41 24.50 -7.88 13.02
CA PRO A 41 23.30 -8.47 12.45
C PRO A 41 23.65 -9.53 11.41
N THR A 42 22.76 -10.51 11.23
CA THR A 42 22.89 -11.54 10.21
C THR A 42 22.31 -11.13 8.87
N SER A 43 21.42 -10.17 8.87
CA SER A 43 20.81 -9.60 7.65
C SER A 43 20.23 -8.22 7.92
N ILE A 44 20.02 -7.46 6.84
CA ILE A 44 19.32 -6.18 6.83
C ILE A 44 18.17 -6.27 5.84
N THR A 45 17.07 -5.62 6.14
CA THR A 45 15.96 -5.40 5.22
C THR A 45 15.68 -3.92 5.09
N ILE A 46 15.21 -3.49 3.91
CA ILE A 46 14.75 -2.11 3.66
C ILE A 46 13.24 -2.16 3.41
N LYS A 47 12.51 -1.25 4.04
CA LYS A 47 11.09 -0.99 3.81
C LYS A 47 10.89 0.43 3.32
N GLN A 48 9.84 0.65 2.56
CA GLN A 48 9.32 1.98 2.27
C GLN A 48 8.35 2.38 3.39
N GLU A 49 8.38 3.62 3.83
CA GLU A 49 7.43 4.14 4.81
C GLU A 49 5.97 3.83 4.40
N GLY A 50 5.13 3.47 5.38
CA GLY A 50 3.75 3.05 5.13
C GLY A 50 3.58 1.64 4.53
N LYS A 51 4.68 0.91 4.24
CA LYS A 51 4.63 -0.49 3.76
C LYS A 51 5.11 -1.45 4.83
N ASN A 52 4.37 -2.55 5.02
CA ASN A 52 4.71 -3.57 6.02
C ASN A 52 5.70 -4.63 5.52
N THR A 53 5.90 -4.73 4.22
CA THR A 53 6.76 -5.75 3.60
C THR A 53 8.12 -5.17 3.19
N PRO A 54 9.23 -5.91 3.39
CA PRO A 54 10.52 -5.52 2.86
C PRO A 54 10.51 -5.39 1.34
N LEU A 55 11.26 -4.41 0.84
CA LEU A 55 11.46 -4.21 -0.59
C LEU A 55 12.44 -5.23 -1.16
N THR A 56 12.12 -5.75 -2.34
CA THR A 56 13.06 -6.54 -3.17
C THR A 56 13.59 -5.71 -4.35
N ALA A 57 12.84 -4.69 -4.75
CA ALA A 57 13.23 -3.66 -5.71
C ALA A 57 12.40 -2.41 -5.44
N LEU A 58 12.88 -1.25 -5.88
CA LEU A 58 12.16 0.03 -5.82
C LEU A 58 12.01 0.59 -7.23
N HIS A 59 10.75 0.89 -7.60
CA HIS A 59 10.44 1.66 -8.79
C HIS A 59 9.83 2.99 -8.33
N ILE A 60 10.41 4.10 -8.76
CA ILE A 60 10.00 5.45 -8.33
C ILE A 60 10.04 6.43 -9.50
N ALA A 61 9.16 7.41 -9.51
CA ALA A 61 9.15 8.47 -10.51
C ALA A 61 10.36 9.40 -10.36
N GLY A 62 10.91 9.87 -11.46
CA GLY A 62 11.97 10.88 -11.45
C GLY A 62 11.51 12.17 -10.78
N GLY A 63 12.29 12.62 -9.80
CA GLY A 63 12.03 13.80 -8.97
C GLY A 63 11.16 13.54 -7.75
N SER A 64 10.62 12.34 -7.54
CA SER A 64 9.87 11.97 -6.34
C SER A 64 10.80 11.71 -5.15
N LYS A 65 10.23 11.76 -3.94
CA LYS A 65 10.90 11.40 -2.69
C LYS A 65 10.21 10.20 -2.06
N THR A 66 10.97 9.41 -1.32
CA THR A 66 10.44 8.33 -0.50
C THR A 66 11.34 8.10 0.71
N ASP A 67 10.72 7.81 1.85
CA ASP A 67 11.41 7.48 3.07
C ASP A 67 11.62 5.97 3.12
N LEU A 68 12.87 5.57 3.32
CA LEU A 68 13.30 4.19 3.45
C LEU A 68 13.74 3.93 4.88
N THR A 69 13.28 2.84 5.45
CA THR A 69 13.67 2.40 6.78
C THR A 69 14.41 1.07 6.67
N ALA A 70 15.64 1.02 7.18
CA ALA A 70 16.38 -0.21 7.32
C ALA A 70 16.10 -0.87 8.67
N THR A 71 16.12 -2.20 8.70
CA THR A 71 15.98 -2.99 9.93
C THR A 71 17.04 -4.07 9.94
N ALA A 72 17.82 -4.12 11.01
CA ALA A 72 18.78 -5.19 11.25
C ALA A 72 18.10 -6.41 11.89
N TRP A 73 18.49 -7.60 11.46
CA TRP A 73 17.95 -8.87 11.94
C TRP A 73 19.06 -9.77 12.45
N TYR A 74 18.82 -10.39 13.60
CA TYR A 74 19.73 -11.33 14.23
C TYR A 74 19.04 -12.70 14.28
N TYR A 75 19.60 -13.69 13.58
CA TYR A 75 19.01 -15.04 13.47
C TYR A 75 17.55 -15.06 12.97
N GLY A 76 17.17 -14.14 12.07
CA GLY A 76 15.84 -14.03 11.53
C GLY A 76 14.80 -13.36 12.46
N ASN A 77 15.18 -13.01 13.68
CA ASN A 77 14.35 -12.25 14.60
C ASN A 77 14.76 -10.78 14.63
N GLN A 78 13.79 -9.88 14.59
CA GLN A 78 14.09 -8.46 14.72
C GLN A 78 14.71 -8.19 16.08
N VAL A 79 15.88 -7.60 16.05
CA VAL A 79 16.54 -7.15 17.25
C VAL A 79 17.01 -5.74 17.06
N TYR A 80 16.16 -4.79 17.11
CA TYR A 80 16.53 -3.48 17.43
C TYR A 80 16.43 -2.47 16.43
N SER A 81 16.27 -1.55 17.00
CA SER A 81 16.05 -0.40 17.85
C SER A 81 16.15 0.87 16.98
N ALA A 82 15.37 1.83 17.31
CA ALA A 82 15.37 3.17 16.74
C ALA A 82 16.72 3.93 16.85
N ASP A 83 17.72 3.31 17.51
CA ASP A 83 19.01 3.91 17.80
C ASP A 83 20.16 3.40 16.90
N GLU A 84 19.89 2.47 15.97
CA GLU A 84 20.93 2.01 15.04
C GLU A 84 21.00 2.95 13.84
N SER A 85 22.10 3.68 13.72
CA SER A 85 22.37 4.49 12.54
C SER A 85 22.89 3.62 11.40
N PHE A 86 22.12 3.52 10.34
CA PHE A 86 22.53 2.86 9.10
C PHE A 86 23.33 3.83 8.24
N GLU A 87 24.39 3.31 7.61
CA GLU A 87 25.07 4.03 6.55
C GLU A 87 24.34 3.76 5.22
N TRP A 88 23.99 4.84 4.53
CA TRP A 88 23.29 4.78 3.26
C TRP A 88 24.24 5.14 2.12
N ALA A 89 24.20 4.36 1.04
CA ALA A 89 24.97 4.64 -0.18
C ALA A 89 24.08 4.46 -1.42
N VAL A 90 24.33 5.28 -2.44
CA VAL A 90 23.67 5.20 -3.76
C VAL A 90 24.73 4.93 -4.83
N THR A 91 24.41 4.05 -5.78
CA THR A 91 25.18 3.86 -7.00
C THR A 91 24.32 4.13 -8.22
N GLY A 92 24.95 4.57 -9.30
CA GLY A 92 24.25 5.04 -10.51
C GLY A 92 23.78 6.48 -10.35
N GLU A 93 23.25 7.07 -11.44
CA GLU A 93 22.79 8.46 -11.47
C GLU A 93 21.31 8.58 -11.06
N ILE A 94 20.87 7.72 -10.14
CA ILE A 94 19.43 7.59 -9.75
C ILE A 94 18.95 8.64 -8.76
N GLY A 95 19.84 9.42 -8.15
CA GLY A 95 19.49 10.44 -7.15
C GLY A 95 20.39 10.40 -5.93
N ALA A 96 19.88 10.85 -4.80
CA ALA A 96 20.60 10.92 -3.54
C ALA A 96 19.73 10.42 -2.37
N ILE A 97 20.37 9.85 -1.36
CA ILE A 97 19.76 9.47 -0.08
C ILE A 97 20.46 10.22 1.04
N ASP A 98 19.73 10.71 2.02
CA ASP A 98 20.30 11.34 3.20
C ASP A 98 20.49 10.34 4.35
N GLU A 99 21.12 10.81 5.43
CA GLU A 99 21.43 9.99 6.61
C GLU A 99 20.16 9.44 7.31
N SER A 100 19.02 10.08 7.13
CA SER A 100 17.74 9.60 7.68
C SER A 100 17.03 8.55 6.83
N GLY A 101 17.59 8.24 5.63
CA GLY A 101 17.00 7.28 4.70
C GLY A 101 16.01 7.89 3.69
N VAL A 102 15.92 9.23 3.61
CA VAL A 102 15.08 9.89 2.60
C VAL A 102 15.77 9.87 1.25
N PHE A 103 15.27 9.05 0.34
CA PHE A 103 15.75 9.00 -1.03
C PHE A 103 15.03 10.03 -1.91
N THR A 104 15.80 10.87 -2.58
CA THR A 104 15.31 11.83 -3.60
C THR A 104 15.77 11.36 -4.96
N ALA A 105 14.83 10.90 -5.78
CA ALA A 105 15.10 10.41 -7.13
C ALA A 105 15.53 11.54 -8.07
N ALA A 106 16.49 11.25 -8.95
CA ALA A 106 16.92 12.19 -9.99
C ALA A 106 15.75 12.52 -10.93
N LYS A 107 15.64 13.77 -11.37
CA LYS A 107 14.70 14.13 -12.43
C LYS A 107 15.23 13.60 -13.75
N THR A 108 14.41 12.82 -14.44
CA THR A 108 14.81 12.18 -15.68
C THR A 108 13.66 12.12 -16.69
N GLY A 109 13.99 12.11 -17.97
CA GLY A 109 13.06 11.84 -19.07
C GLY A 109 13.12 10.40 -19.59
N THR A 110 14.09 9.60 -19.08
CA THR A 110 14.31 8.20 -19.42
C THR A 110 14.56 7.40 -18.15
N ASP A 111 14.40 6.09 -18.21
CA ASP A 111 14.65 5.23 -17.06
C ASP A 111 16.14 5.20 -16.70
N LEU A 112 16.44 5.38 -15.41
CA LEU A 112 17.76 5.22 -14.82
C LEU A 112 17.72 4.00 -13.90
N THR A 113 18.84 3.29 -13.82
CA THR A 113 18.98 2.13 -12.93
C THR A 113 20.20 2.29 -12.03
N GLY A 114 20.08 1.82 -10.79
CA GLY A 114 21.14 1.88 -9.81
C GLY A 114 20.78 1.07 -8.57
N THR A 115 21.48 1.32 -7.48
CA THR A 115 21.22 0.65 -6.21
C THR A 115 21.24 1.63 -5.03
N ILE A 116 20.50 1.27 -3.99
CA ILE A 116 20.60 1.86 -2.66
C ILE A 116 21.08 0.75 -1.73
N THR A 117 22.11 1.03 -0.96
CA THR A 117 22.66 0.09 0.03
C THR A 117 22.51 0.68 1.42
N ALA A 118 21.95 -0.12 2.34
CA ALA A 118 21.97 0.16 3.77
C ALA A 118 23.00 -0.76 4.43
N SER A 119 23.90 -0.21 5.24
CA SER A 119 24.96 -0.94 5.94
C SER A 119 24.91 -0.67 7.43
N TYR A 120 25.20 -1.69 8.21
CA TYR A 120 25.44 -1.60 9.65
C TYR A 120 26.63 -2.51 10.02
N GLY A 121 27.77 -1.89 10.34
CA GLY A 121 29.04 -2.61 10.46
C GLY A 121 29.42 -3.33 9.17
N GLU A 122 29.69 -4.62 9.25
CA GLU A 122 30.07 -5.45 8.08
C GLU A 122 28.85 -6.02 7.31
N THR A 123 27.64 -5.85 7.83
CA THR A 123 26.43 -6.36 7.21
C THR A 123 25.77 -5.29 6.36
N SER A 124 25.38 -5.64 5.14
CA SER A 124 24.68 -4.73 4.22
C SER A 124 23.55 -5.40 3.47
N PHE A 125 22.62 -4.60 2.99
CA PHE A 125 21.59 -5.01 2.03
C PHE A 125 21.53 -4.01 0.89
N THR A 126 21.55 -4.53 -0.33
CA THR A 126 21.52 -3.71 -1.55
C THR A 126 20.19 -3.88 -2.28
N LEU A 127 19.45 -2.78 -2.39
CA LEU A 127 18.18 -2.67 -3.08
C LEU A 127 18.39 -2.21 -4.52
N ARG A 128 17.85 -2.91 -5.50
CA ARG A 128 17.81 -2.44 -6.89
C ARG A 128 16.78 -1.34 -7.05
N VAL A 129 17.15 -0.26 -7.73
CA VAL A 129 16.30 0.91 -7.96
C VAL A 129 16.19 1.21 -9.44
N THR A 130 14.98 1.43 -9.90
CA THR A 130 14.68 2.02 -11.20
C THR A 130 13.96 3.35 -10.98
N VAL A 131 14.57 4.43 -11.44
CA VAL A 131 13.96 5.76 -11.48
C VAL A 131 13.42 5.95 -12.88
N GLY A 132 12.11 5.95 -13.00
CA GLY A 132 11.45 6.07 -14.28
C GLY A 132 11.16 7.51 -14.68
N SER A 133 10.73 7.71 -15.92
CA SER A 133 10.32 9.02 -16.41
C SER A 133 9.32 9.69 -15.46
N SER A 134 9.52 10.96 -15.16
CA SER A 134 8.54 11.75 -14.40
C SER A 134 7.20 11.93 -15.15
N GLN A 135 7.15 11.57 -16.42
CA GLN A 135 5.97 11.67 -17.27
C GLN A 135 5.80 10.41 -18.13
N PRO A 136 5.42 9.25 -17.53
CA PRO A 136 5.28 8.01 -18.26
C PRO A 136 4.11 8.03 -19.26
N PHE A 137 3.10 8.87 -19.02
CA PHE A 137 1.89 8.95 -19.84
C PHE A 137 1.86 10.20 -20.70
N ALA A 138 1.51 10.04 -21.97
CA ALA A 138 1.46 11.14 -22.93
C ALA A 138 0.34 12.15 -22.66
N ASP A 139 -0.68 11.76 -21.88
CA ASP A 139 -1.91 12.52 -21.65
C ASP A 139 -2.11 12.99 -20.19
N THR A 140 -1.06 12.89 -19.35
CA THR A 140 -1.14 13.36 -17.96
C THR A 140 -0.38 14.65 -17.68
N LYS A 141 0.42 15.13 -18.65
CA LYS A 141 1.23 16.32 -18.46
C LYS A 141 0.39 17.55 -18.12
N GLY A 142 0.67 18.15 -16.96
CA GLY A 142 -0.06 19.31 -16.45
C GLY A 142 -1.46 18.99 -15.92
N HIS A 143 -1.85 17.72 -15.89
CA HIS A 143 -3.10 17.31 -15.26
C HIS A 143 -2.95 17.34 -13.73
N TRP A 144 -3.97 17.79 -13.00
CA TRP A 144 -3.94 17.93 -11.54
C TRP A 144 -3.59 16.63 -10.78
N ALA A 145 -3.83 15.47 -11.38
CA ALA A 145 -3.56 14.15 -10.81
C ALA A 145 -2.25 13.52 -11.33
N GLU A 146 -1.42 14.25 -12.08
CA GLU A 146 -0.23 13.72 -12.73
C GLU A 146 0.70 12.99 -11.76
N SER A 147 1.02 13.61 -10.61
CA SER A 147 1.89 12.99 -9.59
C SER A 147 1.29 11.71 -9.01
N TYR A 148 0.02 11.73 -8.58
CA TYR A 148 -0.65 10.56 -8.03
C TYR A 148 -0.68 9.39 -9.01
N ILE A 149 -0.93 9.68 -10.29
CA ILE A 149 -0.98 8.67 -11.36
C ILE A 149 0.40 8.07 -11.59
N THR A 150 1.42 8.92 -11.63
CA THR A 150 2.81 8.50 -11.90
C THR A 150 3.35 7.64 -10.76
N ASP A 151 3.17 8.05 -9.51
CA ASP A 151 3.63 7.32 -8.33
C ASP A 151 2.95 5.95 -8.23
N LEU A 152 1.63 5.89 -8.41
CA LEU A 152 0.88 4.62 -8.38
C LEU A 152 1.15 3.72 -9.61
N TYR A 153 1.56 4.29 -10.74
CA TYR A 153 2.01 3.51 -11.90
C TYR A 153 3.33 2.79 -11.58
N TYR A 154 4.32 3.50 -11.05
CA TYR A 154 5.59 2.89 -10.67
C TYR A 154 5.46 1.95 -9.48
N ALA A 155 4.49 2.17 -8.59
CA ALA A 155 4.10 1.22 -7.56
C ALA A 155 3.36 -0.04 -8.09
N GLY A 156 3.12 -0.15 -9.41
CA GLY A 156 2.42 -1.29 -10.01
C GLY A 156 0.91 -1.30 -9.82
N THR A 157 0.36 -0.29 -9.16
CA THR A 157 -1.09 -0.20 -8.84
C THR A 157 -1.92 0.16 -10.07
N LEU A 158 -1.48 1.18 -10.81
CA LEU A 158 -2.20 1.68 -11.98
C LEU A 158 -1.52 1.26 -13.28
N GLN A 159 -2.31 1.13 -14.32
CA GLN A 159 -1.83 0.79 -15.66
C GLN A 159 -2.50 1.69 -16.69
N GLY A 160 -1.75 1.96 -17.77
CA GLY A 160 -2.25 2.61 -18.95
C GLY A 160 -2.46 1.65 -20.11
N SER A 161 -2.69 2.21 -21.28
CA SER A 161 -2.75 1.47 -22.54
C SER A 161 -1.85 2.12 -23.57
N THR A 162 -1.14 1.30 -24.35
CA THR A 162 -0.30 1.78 -25.43
C THR A 162 -1.13 2.01 -26.69
N LYS A 163 -0.93 3.17 -27.31
CA LYS A 163 -1.47 3.53 -28.62
C LYS A 163 -0.39 4.30 -29.38
N ASP A 164 -0.14 3.91 -30.63
CA ASP A 164 0.86 4.56 -31.50
C ASP A 164 2.24 4.73 -30.82
N GLY A 165 2.69 3.68 -30.09
CA GLY A 165 3.96 3.65 -29.37
C GLY A 165 4.03 4.53 -28.12
N LYS A 166 2.94 5.20 -27.73
CA LYS A 166 2.85 6.03 -26.52
C LYS A 166 1.93 5.40 -25.49
N LEU A 167 2.27 5.59 -24.22
CA LEU A 167 1.44 5.15 -23.10
C LEU A 167 0.43 6.25 -22.74
N TYR A 168 -0.83 5.87 -22.55
CA TYR A 168 -1.94 6.76 -22.17
C TYR A 168 -2.63 6.25 -20.92
N TYR A 169 -2.94 7.15 -20.01
CA TYR A 169 -3.69 6.82 -18.77
C TYR A 169 -5.18 7.12 -18.91
N ARG A 170 -5.55 8.13 -19.69
CA ARG A 170 -6.92 8.65 -19.86
C ARG A 170 -7.51 9.14 -18.52
N PRO A 171 -6.90 10.17 -17.88
CA PRO A 171 -7.24 10.59 -16.52
C PRO A 171 -8.71 10.98 -16.32
N ASP A 172 -9.33 11.63 -17.31
CA ASP A 172 -10.72 12.10 -17.25
C ASP A 172 -11.76 11.04 -17.65
N ALA A 173 -11.33 9.88 -18.12
CA ALA A 173 -12.26 8.80 -18.45
C ALA A 173 -12.89 8.21 -17.18
N SER A 174 -14.19 7.92 -17.25
CA SER A 174 -14.89 7.20 -16.19
C SER A 174 -14.37 5.78 -16.08
N MET A 175 -14.35 5.23 -14.87
CA MET A 175 -13.90 3.89 -14.57
C MET A 175 -15.05 2.91 -14.45
N THR A 176 -14.92 1.71 -14.99
CA THR A 176 -15.88 0.64 -14.75
C THR A 176 -15.63 -0.01 -13.38
N ARG A 177 -16.64 -0.72 -12.84
CA ARG A 177 -16.53 -1.39 -11.54
C ARG A 177 -15.42 -2.44 -11.54
N GLN A 178 -15.27 -3.24 -12.62
CA GLN A 178 -14.19 -4.22 -12.70
C GLN A 178 -12.80 -3.58 -12.80
N GLU A 179 -12.65 -2.46 -13.53
CA GLU A 179 -11.38 -1.71 -13.58
C GLU A 179 -11.01 -1.17 -12.21
N PHE A 180 -11.98 -0.62 -11.49
CA PHE A 180 -11.79 -0.12 -10.12
C PHE A 180 -11.35 -1.23 -9.16
N ILE A 181 -12.03 -2.38 -9.18
CA ILE A 181 -11.69 -3.54 -8.34
C ILE A 181 -10.27 -4.03 -8.65
N VAL A 182 -9.90 -4.13 -9.92
CA VAL A 182 -8.53 -4.56 -10.29
C VAL A 182 -7.47 -3.57 -9.79
N ALA A 183 -7.71 -2.25 -9.92
CA ALA A 183 -6.78 -1.24 -9.42
C ALA A 183 -6.66 -1.33 -7.87
N MET A 184 -7.77 -1.48 -7.17
CA MET A 184 -7.80 -1.64 -5.72
C MET A 184 -7.07 -2.92 -5.27
N MET A 185 -7.28 -4.06 -5.91
CA MET A 185 -6.62 -5.32 -5.54
C MET A 185 -5.11 -5.28 -5.77
N ARG A 186 -4.65 -4.58 -6.83
CA ARG A 186 -3.23 -4.30 -7.03
C ARG A 186 -2.66 -3.37 -5.96
N TYR A 187 -3.41 -2.33 -5.61
CA TYR A 187 -3.04 -1.43 -4.52
C TYR A 187 -2.83 -2.19 -3.19
N LEU A 188 -3.71 -3.14 -2.89
CA LEU A 188 -3.63 -3.98 -1.69
C LEU A 188 -2.51 -5.03 -1.75
N GLY A 189 -1.86 -5.21 -2.90
CA GLY A 189 -0.82 -6.24 -3.09
C GLY A 189 -1.33 -7.67 -2.88
N THR A 190 -2.61 -7.91 -3.14
CA THR A 190 -3.25 -9.22 -2.88
C THR A 190 -2.73 -10.27 -3.85
N ASP A 191 -2.29 -11.41 -3.31
CA ASP A 191 -2.01 -12.60 -4.14
C ASP A 191 -3.32 -13.19 -4.67
N LEU A 192 -3.60 -12.94 -5.95
CA LEU A 192 -4.83 -13.39 -6.60
C LEU A 192 -4.85 -14.90 -6.89
N SER A 193 -3.72 -15.59 -6.80
CA SER A 193 -3.64 -17.02 -7.09
C SER A 193 -4.48 -17.87 -6.13
N ALA A 194 -4.57 -17.44 -4.87
CA ALA A 194 -5.36 -18.09 -3.83
C ALA A 194 -6.88 -18.05 -4.05
N TYR A 195 -7.37 -17.21 -4.98
CA TYR A 195 -8.81 -16.95 -5.15
C TYR A 195 -9.37 -17.44 -6.49
N GLN A 196 -8.57 -18.03 -7.35
CA GLN A 196 -8.96 -18.44 -8.72
C GLN A 196 -10.11 -19.45 -8.77
N THR A 197 -10.30 -20.24 -7.71
CA THR A 197 -11.37 -21.25 -7.60
C THR A 197 -12.64 -20.73 -6.92
N VAL A 198 -12.66 -19.48 -6.45
CA VAL A 198 -13.82 -18.88 -5.77
C VAL A 198 -14.98 -18.76 -6.75
N SER A 199 -16.13 -19.35 -6.40
CA SER A 199 -17.36 -19.17 -7.16
C SER A 199 -18.03 -17.85 -6.81
N LEU A 200 -18.42 -17.09 -7.83
CA LEU A 200 -19.12 -15.81 -7.67
C LEU A 200 -20.64 -16.02 -7.71
N PRO A 201 -21.40 -15.48 -6.73
CA PRO A 201 -22.87 -15.66 -6.67
C PRO A 201 -23.63 -14.69 -7.58
N PHE A 202 -22.95 -13.93 -8.44
CA PHE A 202 -23.57 -12.90 -9.26
C PHE A 202 -24.15 -13.47 -10.54
N ALA A 203 -25.41 -13.15 -10.83
CA ALA A 203 -26.09 -13.62 -12.02
C ALA A 203 -25.46 -13.14 -13.33
N ASP A 204 -24.69 -12.04 -13.25
CA ASP A 204 -23.95 -11.47 -14.37
C ASP A 204 -22.43 -11.79 -14.34
N SER A 205 -22.01 -12.82 -13.61
CA SER A 205 -20.61 -13.21 -13.49
C SER A 205 -19.94 -13.55 -14.84
N SER A 206 -20.73 -14.04 -15.82
CA SER A 206 -20.24 -14.28 -17.18
C SER A 206 -19.85 -13.02 -17.96
N SER A 207 -20.28 -11.85 -17.49
CA SER A 207 -19.93 -10.54 -18.08
C SER A 207 -18.62 -9.97 -17.53
N ILE A 208 -17.98 -10.65 -16.57
CA ILE A 208 -16.69 -10.25 -16.03
C ILE A 208 -15.62 -10.61 -17.07
N ALA A 209 -14.81 -9.60 -17.44
CA ALA A 209 -13.71 -9.83 -18.37
C ALA A 209 -12.64 -10.74 -17.75
N ASP A 210 -12.00 -11.59 -18.56
CA ASP A 210 -11.02 -12.58 -18.09
C ASP A 210 -9.90 -11.94 -17.26
N TRP A 211 -9.40 -10.78 -17.70
CA TRP A 211 -8.36 -10.04 -16.97
C TRP A 211 -8.78 -9.53 -15.58
N ALA A 212 -10.09 -9.41 -15.32
CA ALA A 212 -10.63 -8.94 -14.03
C ALA A 212 -11.11 -10.08 -13.13
N LYS A 213 -11.24 -11.29 -13.66
CA LYS A 213 -11.92 -12.40 -12.98
C LYS A 213 -11.31 -12.72 -11.62
N SER A 214 -10.00 -12.95 -11.53
CA SER A 214 -9.34 -13.29 -10.27
C SER A 214 -9.42 -12.15 -9.24
N ALA A 215 -9.33 -10.89 -9.68
CA ALA A 215 -9.50 -9.73 -8.80
C ALA A 215 -10.93 -9.62 -8.26
N MET A 216 -11.94 -9.86 -9.09
CA MET A 216 -13.35 -9.88 -8.67
C MET A 216 -13.64 -11.02 -7.70
N GLN A 217 -13.06 -12.21 -7.91
CA GLN A 217 -13.15 -13.38 -7.02
C GLN A 217 -12.51 -13.07 -5.66
N ALA A 218 -11.31 -12.50 -5.64
CA ALA A 218 -10.63 -12.10 -4.42
C ALA A 218 -11.41 -11.02 -3.67
N ALA A 219 -11.86 -9.96 -4.36
CA ALA A 219 -12.64 -8.89 -3.74
C ALA A 219 -13.97 -9.40 -3.13
N TYR A 220 -14.63 -10.37 -3.77
CA TYR A 220 -15.81 -11.02 -3.20
C TYR A 220 -15.46 -11.86 -1.97
N SER A 221 -14.45 -12.72 -2.05
CA SER A 221 -14.02 -13.59 -0.95
C SER A 221 -13.60 -12.81 0.29
N LEU A 222 -12.94 -11.66 0.10
CA LEU A 222 -12.50 -10.75 1.16
C LEU A 222 -13.61 -9.80 1.66
N GLY A 223 -14.83 -9.91 1.13
CA GLY A 223 -15.96 -9.08 1.56
C GLY A 223 -15.98 -7.64 1.02
N TYR A 224 -15.03 -7.27 0.14
CA TYR A 224 -14.99 -5.93 -0.45
C TYR A 224 -16.09 -5.73 -1.50
N LEU A 225 -16.37 -6.77 -2.29
CA LEU A 225 -17.42 -6.78 -3.31
C LEU A 225 -18.63 -7.59 -2.83
N THR A 226 -19.76 -6.91 -2.57
CA THR A 226 -21.01 -7.54 -2.11
C THR A 226 -22.08 -7.64 -3.18
N GLY A 227 -21.88 -6.96 -4.31
CA GLY A 227 -22.90 -6.84 -5.37
C GLY A 227 -24.10 -5.95 -4.99
N SER A 228 -25.08 -5.90 -5.86
CA SER A 228 -26.34 -5.17 -5.64
C SER A 228 -27.55 -5.99 -6.14
N LYS A 229 -28.65 -5.98 -5.39
CA LYS A 229 -29.88 -6.63 -5.82
C LYS A 229 -30.61 -5.74 -6.82
N THR A 230 -30.97 -6.33 -7.97
CA THR A 230 -31.78 -5.68 -9.00
C THR A 230 -32.75 -6.74 -9.54
N ASN A 231 -34.05 -6.47 -9.50
CA ASN A 231 -35.11 -7.41 -9.93
C ASN A 231 -34.95 -8.81 -9.32
N GLY A 232 -34.63 -8.88 -8.02
CA GLY A 232 -34.45 -10.14 -7.28
C GLY A 232 -33.11 -10.86 -7.52
N GLN A 233 -32.31 -10.43 -8.48
CA GLN A 233 -30.99 -11.03 -8.78
C GLN A 233 -29.85 -10.24 -8.12
N LEU A 234 -28.83 -10.93 -7.64
CA LEU A 234 -27.58 -10.34 -7.17
C LEU A 234 -26.65 -10.12 -8.36
N LEU A 235 -26.23 -8.87 -8.58
CA LEU A 235 -25.39 -8.48 -9.72
C LEU A 235 -24.10 -7.81 -9.26
N ALA A 236 -22.99 -8.13 -9.93
CA ALA A 236 -21.71 -7.45 -9.79
C ALA A 236 -21.62 -6.17 -10.63
N LYS A 237 -22.32 -6.11 -11.76
CA LYS A 237 -22.31 -5.03 -12.75
C LYS A 237 -20.89 -4.64 -13.21
N PRO A 238 -20.06 -5.61 -13.69
CA PRO A 238 -18.64 -5.38 -13.92
C PRO A 238 -18.34 -4.28 -14.96
N GLY A 239 -19.12 -4.22 -16.03
CA GLY A 239 -18.97 -3.24 -17.10
C GLY A 239 -19.65 -1.89 -16.85
N ALA A 240 -20.45 -1.75 -15.79
CA ALA A 240 -21.06 -0.47 -15.44
C ALA A 240 -20.02 0.50 -14.90
N THR A 241 -20.16 1.79 -15.21
CA THR A 241 -19.33 2.84 -14.59
C THR A 241 -19.65 2.93 -13.10
N ILE A 242 -18.60 2.97 -12.26
CA ILE A 242 -18.74 3.05 -10.81
C ILE A 242 -19.04 4.49 -10.38
N SER A 243 -20.00 4.67 -9.47
CA SER A 243 -20.26 5.98 -8.85
C SER A 243 -19.27 6.24 -7.71
N ARG A 244 -19.12 7.53 -7.36
CA ARG A 244 -18.23 7.95 -6.29
C ARG A 244 -18.58 7.30 -4.95
N GLN A 245 -19.88 7.28 -4.57
CA GLN A 245 -20.30 6.63 -3.33
C GLN A 245 -20.06 5.11 -3.32
N GLU A 246 -20.19 4.43 -4.47
CA GLU A 246 -19.87 3.00 -4.58
C GLU A 246 -18.37 2.74 -4.40
N ALA A 247 -17.52 3.52 -5.08
CA ALA A 247 -16.07 3.40 -4.97
C ALA A 247 -15.60 3.58 -3.52
N MET A 248 -16.07 4.62 -2.84
CA MET A 248 -15.74 4.89 -1.44
C MET A 248 -16.23 3.81 -0.50
N THR A 249 -17.45 3.28 -0.71
CA THR A 249 -17.98 2.19 0.11
C THR A 249 -17.18 0.90 -0.07
N ILE A 250 -16.65 0.65 -1.26
CA ILE A 250 -15.77 -0.51 -1.47
C ILE A 250 -14.40 -0.27 -0.79
N LEU A 251 -13.82 0.92 -0.94
CA LEU A 251 -12.54 1.26 -0.29
C LEU A 251 -12.64 1.24 1.23
N SER A 252 -13.76 1.69 1.83
CA SER A 252 -13.91 1.69 3.29
C SER A 252 -13.86 0.30 3.91
N ARG A 253 -14.04 -0.76 3.14
CA ARG A 253 -13.96 -2.15 3.60
C ARG A 253 -12.55 -2.71 3.57
N THR A 254 -11.58 -1.99 3.01
CA THR A 254 -10.21 -2.49 2.85
C THR A 254 -9.29 -2.18 4.03
N LYS A 255 -9.76 -1.36 4.97
CA LYS A 255 -9.00 -0.93 6.14
C LYS A 255 -9.97 -0.68 7.31
N ASP A 256 -9.51 -0.90 8.53
CA ASP A 256 -10.27 -0.55 9.72
C ASP A 256 -10.20 0.97 9.93
N PHE A 257 -11.32 1.65 9.70
CA PHE A 257 -11.45 3.08 9.94
C PHE A 257 -12.06 3.35 11.32
N PRO A 258 -11.72 4.49 11.96
CA PRO A 258 -12.41 4.95 13.15
C PRO A 258 -13.92 5.07 12.95
N GLU A 259 -14.66 5.10 14.05
CA GLU A 259 -16.11 5.31 14.03
C GLU A 259 -16.47 6.57 13.24
N ALA A 260 -17.51 6.47 12.41
CA ALA A 260 -17.92 7.54 11.52
C ALA A 260 -18.70 8.63 12.26
N ASP A 261 -18.22 9.86 12.22
CA ASP A 261 -19.04 11.03 12.56
C ASP A 261 -19.80 11.51 11.32
N LEU A 262 -21.09 11.18 11.26
CA LEU A 262 -21.95 11.56 10.13
C LEU A 262 -22.12 13.08 9.99
N ASN A 263 -21.88 13.87 11.05
CA ASN A 263 -21.92 15.33 10.98
C ASN A 263 -20.87 15.89 10.01
N THR A 264 -19.77 15.16 9.78
CA THR A 264 -18.74 15.51 8.80
C THR A 264 -19.34 15.72 7.40
N LEU A 265 -20.43 15.01 7.07
CA LEU A 265 -21.09 15.14 5.77
C LEU A 265 -21.87 16.45 5.61
N SER A 266 -22.21 17.15 6.69
CA SER A 266 -22.92 18.44 6.64
C SER A 266 -22.11 19.56 5.97
N ALA A 267 -20.78 19.40 5.88
CA ALA A 267 -19.89 20.31 5.14
C ALA A 267 -20.14 20.28 3.63
N PHE A 268 -20.90 19.31 3.12
CA PHE A 268 -21.15 19.16 1.69
C PHE A 268 -22.61 19.46 1.35
N SER A 269 -22.84 20.43 0.47
CA SER A 269 -24.15 20.91 0.11
C SER A 269 -25.05 19.88 -0.59
N ASP A 270 -24.48 18.78 -1.07
CA ASP A 270 -25.18 17.67 -1.73
C ASP A 270 -25.22 16.39 -0.89
N SER A 271 -24.98 16.49 0.42
CA SER A 271 -25.01 15.35 1.36
C SER A 271 -26.36 14.61 1.35
N GLY A 272 -27.47 15.31 1.11
CA GLY A 272 -28.78 14.70 0.96
C GLY A 272 -28.93 13.75 -0.23
N LYS A 273 -27.98 13.72 -1.18
CA LYS A 273 -27.94 12.77 -2.30
C LYS A 273 -27.16 11.50 -2.00
N ILE A 274 -26.55 11.41 -0.82
CA ILE A 274 -25.82 10.21 -0.39
C ILE A 274 -26.83 9.15 0.00
N ALA A 275 -26.73 7.98 -0.63
CA ALA A 275 -27.55 6.84 -0.24
C ALA A 275 -27.23 6.39 1.20
N ASP A 276 -28.24 5.95 1.96
CA ASP A 276 -28.08 5.60 3.38
C ASP A 276 -26.97 4.56 3.59
N TRP A 277 -26.88 3.57 2.72
CA TRP A 277 -25.84 2.54 2.79
C TRP A 277 -24.41 3.07 2.59
N ALA A 278 -24.22 4.28 2.05
CA ALA A 278 -22.92 4.87 1.77
C ALA A 278 -22.50 5.93 2.81
N LYS A 279 -23.41 6.40 3.66
CA LYS A 279 -23.15 7.53 4.58
C LYS A 279 -21.96 7.28 5.49
N THR A 280 -21.91 6.12 6.15
CA THR A 280 -20.79 5.74 7.04
C THR A 280 -19.47 5.76 6.30
N ALA A 281 -19.38 5.12 5.14
CA ALA A 281 -18.16 5.06 4.34
C ALA A 281 -17.70 6.47 3.90
N LEU A 282 -18.63 7.31 3.42
CA LEU A 282 -18.27 8.65 2.97
C LEU A 282 -17.84 9.55 4.14
N ALA A 283 -18.46 9.42 5.31
CA ALA A 283 -18.05 10.15 6.51
C ALA A 283 -16.63 9.73 6.94
N GLN A 284 -16.33 8.44 7.00
CA GLN A 284 -14.98 7.92 7.29
C GLN A 284 -13.93 8.47 6.32
N MET A 285 -14.22 8.37 5.01
CA MET A 285 -13.30 8.87 3.97
C MET A 285 -13.07 10.39 4.06
N ALA A 286 -14.10 11.16 4.42
CA ALA A 286 -13.99 12.60 4.61
C ALA A 286 -13.19 12.96 5.87
N GLN A 287 -13.42 12.27 6.99
CA GLN A 287 -12.67 12.44 8.23
C GLN A 287 -11.18 12.16 8.04
N GLN A 288 -10.85 11.13 7.29
CA GLN A 288 -9.46 10.76 6.96
C GLN A 288 -8.86 11.60 5.81
N LYS A 289 -9.58 12.62 5.32
CA LYS A 289 -9.15 13.48 4.22
C LYS A 289 -8.83 12.75 2.91
N ILE A 290 -9.26 11.50 2.76
CA ILE A 290 -9.14 10.74 1.49
C ILE A 290 -9.98 11.42 0.41
N ILE A 291 -11.09 12.04 0.82
CA ILE A 291 -11.93 12.86 -0.03
C ILE A 291 -12.14 14.25 0.59
N SER A 292 -12.11 15.27 -0.25
CA SER A 292 -12.34 16.65 0.16
C SER A 292 -13.52 17.31 -0.60
N GLY A 293 -14.12 16.57 -1.53
CA GLY A 293 -15.10 17.14 -2.44
C GLY A 293 -14.52 18.18 -3.40
N SER A 294 -15.39 18.82 -4.14
CA SER A 294 -15.06 19.94 -5.03
C SER A 294 -16.15 21.00 -4.93
N LYS A 295 -15.76 22.27 -4.72
CA LYS A 295 -16.70 23.41 -4.57
C LYS A 295 -17.81 23.12 -3.53
N GLY A 296 -17.46 22.48 -2.41
CA GLY A 296 -18.40 22.14 -1.33
C GLY A 296 -19.40 21.01 -1.70
N LYS A 297 -19.06 20.16 -2.66
CA LYS A 297 -19.89 19.00 -3.08
C LYS A 297 -19.08 17.74 -3.13
N LEU A 298 -19.67 16.61 -2.71
CA LEU A 298 -19.10 15.27 -2.84
C LEU A 298 -19.39 14.62 -4.20
N ASN A 299 -20.50 14.99 -4.84
CA ASN A 299 -21.01 14.37 -6.05
C ASN A 299 -21.18 12.84 -5.91
N PRO A 300 -21.95 12.33 -4.91
CA PRO A 300 -21.94 10.92 -4.53
C PRO A 300 -22.42 9.97 -5.63
N THR A 301 -23.38 10.39 -6.44
CA THR A 301 -23.94 9.61 -7.56
C THR A 301 -23.20 9.81 -8.88
N GLY A 302 -22.28 10.78 -8.93
CA GLY A 302 -21.45 11.04 -10.11
C GLY A 302 -20.52 9.87 -10.40
N LYS A 303 -20.22 9.65 -11.68
CA LYS A 303 -19.25 8.66 -12.11
C LYS A 303 -17.85 9.12 -11.71
N VAL A 304 -17.05 8.22 -11.16
CA VAL A 304 -15.68 8.52 -10.76
C VAL A 304 -14.76 8.41 -11.97
N THR A 305 -13.84 9.37 -12.12
CA THR A 305 -12.82 9.33 -13.16
C THR A 305 -11.61 8.51 -12.70
N ARG A 306 -10.78 8.08 -13.66
CA ARG A 306 -9.52 7.38 -13.39
C ARG A 306 -8.57 8.23 -12.54
N ALA A 307 -8.51 9.55 -12.77
CA ALA A 307 -7.73 10.49 -11.98
C ALA A 307 -8.21 10.60 -10.53
N GLU A 308 -9.53 10.63 -10.32
CA GLU A 308 -10.10 10.66 -8.98
C GLU A 308 -9.81 9.38 -8.20
N VAL A 309 -9.86 8.22 -8.87
CA VAL A 309 -9.48 6.93 -8.26
C VAL A 309 -8.00 6.93 -7.89
N ALA A 310 -7.12 7.43 -8.77
CA ALA A 310 -5.69 7.57 -8.46
C ALA A 310 -5.47 8.39 -7.18
N LYS A 311 -6.11 9.55 -7.06
CA LYS A 311 -6.02 10.36 -5.84
C LYS A 311 -6.54 9.61 -4.61
N MET A 312 -7.68 8.92 -4.70
CA MET A 312 -8.24 8.17 -3.56
C MET A 312 -7.29 7.07 -3.07
N LEU A 313 -6.72 6.28 -3.99
CA LEU A 313 -5.77 5.22 -3.65
C LEU A 313 -4.47 5.79 -3.08
N TYR A 314 -3.97 6.90 -3.63
CA TYR A 314 -2.79 7.58 -3.10
C TYR A 314 -3.03 8.09 -1.68
N MET A 315 -4.13 8.82 -1.44
CA MET A 315 -4.46 9.31 -0.09
C MET A 315 -4.69 8.17 0.91
N LEU A 316 -5.15 7.02 0.45
CA LEU A 316 -5.32 5.82 1.30
C LEU A 316 -3.95 5.21 1.66
N SER A 317 -2.90 5.38 0.85
CA SER A 317 -1.55 4.92 1.14
C SER A 317 -0.81 5.79 2.15
N GLU A 318 -1.26 7.02 2.36
CA GLU A 318 -0.70 7.98 3.33
C GLU A 318 -1.23 7.77 4.76
N LEU A 319 -2.16 6.82 4.97
CA LEU A 319 -2.70 6.43 6.28
C LEU A 319 -1.98 5.21 6.85
#